data_aaf8476196eb5fe88dd17ac87e726753
#
_entry.id   aaf8476196eb5fe88dd17ac87e726753
#
_cell.length_a   1.000
_cell.length_b   1.000
_cell.length_c   1.000
_cell.angle_alpha   90.00
_cell.angle_beta   90.00
_cell.angle_gamma   90.00
#
_symmetry.space_group_name_H-M   'P 1'
#
loop_
_entity.id
_entity.type
_entity.pdbx_description
1 polymer ?
#
loop_
_entity_poly.entity_id
_entity_poly.type
_entity_poly.pdbx_seq_one_letter_code
_entity_poly.pdbx_strand_id
1 'polypeptide(L)'
;DCELVDIRLEQEIKTEEIHQALAQAKPHGISILEVTPVDERLPALQTVVEASEFSVTFLDPADDLDARCLTMLTAEKLPRLWRSKPYDLRPLILDLRLLPDDDQGHRRILVTLSAHEGATGRPEEIIAALGYSPESTRVHRERLIFKLTVPAAG
;
A
#
# COMPACT_ATOMS: atom_id res chain seq x y z
N ASP A 1 -2.10 -9.38 -2.79
CA ASP A 1 -2.22 -7.94 -3.00
C ASP A 1 -3.42 -7.62 -3.86
N CYS A 2 -4.12 -6.53 -3.55
CA CYS A 2 -5.23 -6.02 -4.35
C CYS A 2 -4.80 -4.70 -5.03
N GLU A 3 -5.04 -4.59 -6.33
CA GLU A 3 -4.78 -3.41 -7.14
C GLU A 3 -6.09 -2.86 -7.68
N LEU A 4 -6.17 -1.54 -7.78
CA LEU A 4 -7.23 -0.84 -8.49
C LEU A 4 -6.66 -0.23 -9.78
N VAL A 5 -7.41 -0.34 -10.86
CA VAL A 5 -7.00 0.18 -12.17
C VAL A 5 -8.19 0.88 -12.81
N ASP A 6 -8.01 2.13 -13.22
CA ASP A 6 -8.97 2.82 -14.07
C ASP A 6 -8.69 2.47 -15.52
N ILE A 7 -9.73 2.04 -16.24
CA ILE A 7 -9.69 1.76 -17.68
C ILE A 7 -10.68 2.71 -18.38
N ARG A 8 -10.19 3.51 -19.31
CA ARG A 8 -11.04 4.34 -20.17
C ARG A 8 -11.28 3.62 -21.48
N LEU A 9 -12.54 3.51 -21.86
CA LEU A 9 -12.99 2.85 -23.09
C LEU A 9 -13.43 3.90 -24.11
N GLU A 10 -13.26 3.59 -25.41
CA GLU A 10 -13.73 4.43 -26.50
C GLU A 10 -15.23 4.26 -26.78
N GLN A 11 -15.82 3.16 -26.30
CA GLN A 11 -17.21 2.81 -26.47
C GLN A 11 -17.80 2.33 -25.16
N GLU A 12 -19.09 2.54 -24.98
CA GLU A 12 -19.83 1.99 -23.85
C GLU A 12 -19.99 0.47 -24.02
N ILE A 13 -19.46 -0.29 -23.08
CA ILE A 13 -19.49 -1.75 -23.04
C ILE A 13 -20.05 -2.17 -21.70
N LYS A 14 -20.83 -3.24 -21.65
CA LYS A 14 -21.37 -3.78 -20.42
C LYS A 14 -20.25 -4.29 -19.50
N THR A 15 -20.38 -4.05 -18.21
CA THR A 15 -19.37 -4.46 -17.20
C THR A 15 -19.09 -5.96 -17.23
N GLU A 16 -20.11 -6.79 -17.51
CA GLU A 16 -19.97 -8.24 -17.60
C GLU A 16 -19.08 -8.65 -18.79
N GLU A 17 -19.21 -7.96 -19.93
CA GLU A 17 -18.39 -8.21 -21.12
C GLU A 17 -16.93 -7.80 -20.88
N ILE A 18 -16.73 -6.65 -20.19
CA ILE A 18 -15.39 -6.19 -19.79
C ILE A 18 -14.75 -7.19 -18.83
N HIS A 19 -15.49 -7.63 -17.79
CA HIS A 19 -15.00 -8.61 -16.84
C HIS A 19 -14.57 -9.90 -17.52
N GLN A 20 -15.39 -10.41 -18.46
CA GLN A 20 -15.05 -11.62 -19.23
C GLN A 20 -13.82 -11.44 -20.09
N ALA A 21 -13.70 -10.32 -20.81
CA ALA A 21 -12.55 -10.01 -21.66
C ALA A 21 -11.26 -9.92 -20.82
N LEU A 22 -11.30 -9.20 -19.69
CA LEU A 22 -10.17 -9.10 -18.76
C LEU A 22 -9.80 -10.45 -18.16
N ALA A 23 -10.80 -11.27 -17.78
CA ALA A 23 -10.57 -12.60 -17.22
C ALA A 23 -9.89 -13.56 -18.22
N GLN A 24 -10.13 -13.37 -19.52
CA GLN A 24 -9.47 -14.15 -20.60
C GLN A 24 -8.05 -13.62 -20.90
N ALA A 25 -7.85 -12.30 -20.86
CA ALA A 25 -6.59 -11.65 -21.23
C ALA A 25 -5.57 -11.57 -20.07
N LYS A 26 -6.00 -11.76 -18.83
CA LYS A 26 -5.15 -11.61 -17.63
C LYS A 26 -3.96 -12.56 -17.62
N PRO A 27 -2.79 -12.16 -17.11
CA PRO A 27 -1.68 -13.05 -16.85
C PRO A 27 -2.01 -14.13 -15.83
N HIS A 28 -1.24 -15.23 -15.85
CA HIS A 28 -1.34 -16.27 -14.83
C HIS A 28 -1.06 -15.69 -13.44
N GLY A 29 -1.83 -16.12 -12.43
CA GLY A 29 -1.69 -15.65 -11.05
C GLY A 29 -2.45 -14.35 -10.73
N ILE A 30 -3.10 -13.72 -11.71
CA ILE A 30 -3.97 -12.56 -11.49
C ILE A 30 -5.43 -12.98 -11.55
N SER A 31 -6.26 -12.43 -10.67
CA SER A 31 -7.71 -12.60 -10.68
C SER A 31 -8.38 -11.23 -10.78
N ILE A 32 -9.37 -11.11 -11.65
CA ILE A 32 -10.23 -9.94 -11.70
C ILE A 32 -11.31 -10.14 -10.65
N LEU A 33 -11.35 -9.31 -9.65
CA LEU A 33 -12.29 -9.41 -8.53
C LEU A 33 -13.62 -8.74 -8.88
N GLU A 34 -13.54 -7.53 -9.41
CA GLU A 34 -14.72 -6.71 -9.69
C GLU A 34 -14.44 -5.74 -10.84
N VAL A 35 -15.48 -5.43 -11.61
CA VAL A 35 -15.49 -4.36 -12.62
C VAL A 35 -16.70 -3.48 -12.34
N THR A 36 -16.45 -2.21 -12.03
CA THR A 36 -17.49 -1.24 -11.67
C THR A 36 -17.41 -0.02 -12.59
N PRO A 37 -18.54 0.46 -13.14
CA PRO A 37 -18.55 1.71 -13.88
C PRO A 37 -18.28 2.88 -12.94
N VAL A 38 -17.50 3.83 -13.39
CA VAL A 38 -17.20 5.06 -12.65
C VAL A 38 -17.56 6.28 -13.48
N ASP A 39 -17.96 7.38 -12.82
CA ASP A 39 -18.27 8.64 -13.50
C ASP A 39 -16.97 9.23 -14.08
N GLU A 40 -16.97 9.58 -15.37
CA GLU A 40 -15.84 10.20 -16.06
C GLU A 40 -15.39 11.53 -15.44
N ARG A 41 -16.26 12.18 -14.66
CA ARG A 41 -15.95 13.42 -13.95
C ARG A 41 -15.13 13.20 -12.69
N LEU A 42 -15.02 11.96 -12.21
CA LEU A 42 -14.19 11.66 -11.05
C LEU A 42 -12.71 11.90 -11.38
N PRO A 43 -11.94 12.41 -10.41
CA PRO A 43 -10.51 12.57 -10.58
C PRO A 43 -9.87 11.19 -10.82
N ALA A 44 -8.79 11.16 -11.58
CA ALA A 44 -8.04 9.94 -11.80
C ALA A 44 -7.64 9.27 -10.47
N LEU A 45 -7.75 7.94 -10.41
CA LEU A 45 -7.53 7.13 -9.20
C LEU A 45 -6.24 7.53 -8.45
N GLN A 46 -5.15 7.71 -9.18
CA GLN A 46 -3.85 8.11 -8.62
C GLN A 46 -3.84 9.47 -7.90
N THR A 47 -4.80 10.34 -8.19
CA THR A 47 -4.90 11.67 -7.55
C THR A 47 -5.75 11.66 -6.29
N VAL A 48 -6.54 10.61 -6.08
CA VAL A 48 -7.43 10.45 -4.93
C VAL A 48 -6.91 9.48 -3.89
N VAL A 49 -5.88 8.68 -4.21
CA VAL A 49 -5.21 7.82 -3.22
C VAL A 49 -4.39 8.71 -2.27
N GLU A 50 -4.62 8.57 -0.99
CA GLU A 50 -3.94 9.30 0.07
C GLU A 50 -2.90 8.45 0.78
N ALA A 51 -3.24 7.19 1.05
CA ALA A 51 -2.37 6.25 1.75
C ALA A 51 -2.59 4.82 1.28
N SER A 52 -1.65 3.95 1.65
CA SER A 52 -1.75 2.50 1.49
C SER A 52 -1.41 1.83 2.82
N GLU A 53 -2.18 0.82 3.19
CA GLU A 53 -1.96 0.03 4.39
C GLU A 53 -1.38 -1.32 4.02
N PHE A 54 -0.30 -1.70 4.70
CA PHE A 54 0.42 -2.95 4.46
C PHE A 54 0.57 -3.75 5.74
N SER A 55 0.33 -5.05 5.67
CA SER A 55 0.84 -5.99 6.67
C SER A 55 2.22 -6.49 6.24
N VAL A 56 3.12 -6.58 7.21
CA VAL A 56 4.46 -7.12 7.02
C VAL A 56 4.66 -8.26 8.01
N THR A 57 5.01 -9.43 7.51
CA THR A 57 5.36 -10.62 8.30
C THR A 57 6.87 -10.83 8.22
N PHE A 58 7.55 -10.90 9.35
CA PHE A 58 8.99 -11.13 9.45
C PHE A 58 9.23 -12.64 9.53
N LEU A 59 9.87 -13.22 8.53
CA LEU A 59 10.11 -14.66 8.42
C LEU A 59 11.31 -15.13 9.26
N ASP A 60 12.25 -14.22 9.53
CA ASP A 60 13.35 -14.43 10.46
C ASP A 60 12.98 -13.96 11.89
N PRO A 61 13.67 -14.44 12.94
CA PRO A 61 13.44 -13.99 14.31
C PRO A 61 13.51 -12.46 14.45
N ALA A 62 12.51 -11.88 15.07
CA ALA A 62 12.35 -10.42 15.23
C ALA A 62 11.95 -10.07 16.69
N ASP A 63 12.73 -10.57 17.67
CA ASP A 63 12.41 -10.46 19.09
C ASP A 63 12.40 -9.01 19.59
N ASP A 64 13.19 -8.13 18.98
CA ASP A 64 13.31 -6.72 19.32
C ASP A 64 12.43 -5.78 18.48
N LEU A 65 11.49 -6.34 17.69
CA LEU A 65 10.62 -5.59 16.77
C LEU A 65 9.85 -4.48 17.47
N ASP A 66 9.32 -4.75 18.69
CA ASP A 66 8.54 -3.78 19.48
C ASP A 66 9.36 -2.54 19.82
N ALA A 67 10.59 -2.75 20.30
CA ALA A 67 11.51 -1.67 20.65
C ALA A 67 11.92 -0.86 19.41
N ARG A 68 12.15 -1.53 18.28
CA ARG A 68 12.50 -0.86 17.01
C ARG A 68 11.32 -0.05 16.46
N CYS A 69 10.10 -0.59 16.51
CA CYS A 69 8.90 0.14 16.12
C CYS A 69 8.70 1.39 16.98
N LEU A 70 8.86 1.26 18.31
CA LEU A 70 8.76 2.39 19.22
C LEU A 70 9.82 3.47 18.91
N THR A 71 11.06 3.05 18.68
CA THR A 71 12.17 3.96 18.31
C THR A 71 11.86 4.69 17.01
N MET A 72 11.34 3.98 16.00
CA MET A 72 10.94 4.56 14.73
C MET A 72 9.82 5.59 14.89
N LEU A 73 8.80 5.28 15.68
CA LEU A 73 7.65 6.16 15.91
C LEU A 73 8.02 7.44 16.71
N THR A 74 8.98 7.33 17.63
CA THR A 74 9.44 8.46 18.46
C THR A 74 10.53 9.30 17.80
N ALA A 75 11.10 8.84 16.69
CA ALA A 75 12.11 9.59 15.95
C ALA A 75 11.49 10.86 15.33
N GLU A 76 12.17 11.99 15.47
CA GLU A 76 11.77 13.24 14.80
C GLU A 76 12.01 13.17 13.29
N LYS A 77 13.07 12.47 12.87
CA LYS A 77 13.47 12.29 11.47
C LYS A 77 14.00 10.88 11.24
N LEU A 78 13.78 10.37 10.04
CA LEU A 78 14.32 9.10 9.55
C LEU A 78 14.99 9.33 8.19
N PRO A 79 16.24 9.85 8.18
CA PRO A 79 16.92 10.17 6.92
C PRO A 79 17.19 8.90 6.11
N ARG A 80 16.87 8.95 4.82
CA ARG A 80 17.03 7.88 3.83
C ARG A 80 17.55 8.42 2.51
N LEU A 81 17.98 7.51 1.65
CA LEU A 81 18.42 7.84 0.29
C LEU A 81 17.54 7.07 -0.71
N TRP A 82 16.95 7.79 -1.65
CA TRP A 82 16.28 7.21 -2.80
C TRP A 82 16.94 7.67 -4.08
N ARG A 83 17.49 6.75 -4.87
CA ARG A 83 18.27 7.07 -6.09
C ARG A 83 19.29 8.19 -5.86
N SER A 84 20.06 8.07 -4.78
CA SER A 84 21.06 9.05 -4.31
C SER A 84 20.51 10.41 -3.87
N LYS A 85 19.18 10.58 -3.77
CA LYS A 85 18.55 11.80 -3.23
C LYS A 85 18.17 11.58 -1.77
N PRO A 86 18.60 12.47 -0.86
CA PRO A 86 18.20 12.38 0.54
C PRO A 86 16.72 12.75 0.70
N TYR A 87 16.03 12.03 1.57
CA TYR A 87 14.66 12.34 2.00
C TYR A 87 14.44 11.90 3.44
N ASP A 88 13.36 12.37 4.03
CA ASP A 88 12.92 11.96 5.37
C ASP A 88 11.77 10.96 5.24
N LEU A 89 11.96 9.75 5.77
CA LEU A 89 10.94 8.70 5.76
C LEU A 89 9.86 8.93 6.83
N ARG A 90 10.20 9.64 7.92
CA ARG A 90 9.30 9.77 9.08
C ARG A 90 7.92 10.34 8.74
N PRO A 91 7.79 11.45 7.98
CA PRO A 91 6.48 12.00 7.62
C PRO A 91 5.66 11.09 6.67
N LEU A 92 6.28 10.10 6.04
CA LEU A 92 5.58 9.14 5.18
C LEU A 92 4.94 7.99 5.96
N ILE A 93 5.27 7.84 7.26
CA ILE A 93 4.68 6.84 8.16
C ILE A 93 3.50 7.50 8.87
N LEU A 94 2.29 7.17 8.43
CA LEU A 94 1.05 7.74 8.99
C LEU A 94 0.61 6.97 10.24
N ASP A 95 0.75 5.63 10.22
CA ASP A 95 0.50 4.76 11.36
C ASP A 95 1.41 3.53 11.29
N LEU A 96 1.78 2.99 12.43
CA LEU A 96 2.51 1.74 12.55
C LEU A 96 2.13 1.07 13.86
N ARG A 97 1.68 -0.19 13.80
CA ARG A 97 1.29 -0.96 14.96
C ARG A 97 1.69 -2.43 14.81
N LEU A 98 1.90 -3.07 15.94
CA LEU A 98 2.11 -4.51 16.00
C LEU A 98 0.79 -5.23 15.72
N LEU A 99 0.88 -6.35 15.02
CA LEU A 99 -0.21 -7.30 14.88
C LEU A 99 0.09 -8.55 15.72
N PRO A 100 -0.93 -9.36 16.04
CA PRO A 100 -0.69 -10.71 16.56
C PRO A 100 0.23 -11.50 15.63
N ASP A 101 1.08 -12.33 16.19
CA ASP A 101 1.91 -13.24 15.42
C ASP A 101 1.05 -14.14 14.53
N ASP A 102 1.60 -14.62 13.43
CA ASP A 102 0.89 -15.57 12.58
C ASP A 102 0.85 -16.98 13.20
N ASP A 103 0.15 -17.91 12.55
CA ASP A 103 -0.01 -19.28 13.03
C ASP A 103 1.33 -20.06 13.12
N GLN A 104 2.39 -19.53 12.53
CA GLN A 104 3.75 -20.07 12.57
C GLN A 104 4.63 -19.37 13.62
N GLY A 105 4.09 -18.37 14.33
CA GLY A 105 4.80 -17.58 15.33
C GLY A 105 5.66 -16.44 14.75
N HIS A 106 5.46 -16.09 13.48
CA HIS A 106 6.19 -14.96 12.90
C HIS A 106 5.61 -13.63 13.37
N ARG A 107 6.51 -12.72 13.77
CA ARG A 107 6.15 -11.36 14.17
C ARG A 107 5.60 -10.57 12.98
N ARG A 108 4.63 -9.69 13.28
CA ARG A 108 3.91 -8.95 12.25
C ARG A 108 3.69 -7.49 12.65
N ILE A 109 3.69 -6.61 11.65
CA ILE A 109 3.26 -5.21 11.81
C ILE A 109 2.19 -4.87 10.78
N LEU A 110 1.39 -3.86 11.09
CA LEU A 110 0.58 -3.13 10.14
C LEU A 110 1.13 -1.72 10.02
N VAL A 111 1.40 -1.27 8.80
CA VAL A 111 1.92 0.06 8.54
C VAL A 111 1.06 0.77 7.50
N THR A 112 0.66 2.00 7.81
CA THR A 112 -0.03 2.90 6.87
C THR A 112 0.96 3.93 6.38
N LEU A 113 1.17 3.94 5.08
CA LEU A 113 2.13 4.81 4.40
C LEU A 113 1.42 5.80 3.49
N SER A 114 1.93 7.02 3.47
CA SER A 114 1.51 8.02 2.48
C SER A 114 1.70 7.48 1.06
N ALA A 115 0.72 7.71 0.18
CA ALA A 115 0.71 7.24 -1.20
C ALA A 115 0.29 8.34 -2.20
N HIS A 116 0.26 9.60 -1.77
CA HIS A 116 -0.06 10.70 -2.68
C HIS A 116 1.14 11.12 -3.52
N GLU A 117 0.88 11.84 -4.60
CA GLU A 117 1.88 12.33 -5.53
C GLU A 117 2.98 13.14 -4.83
N GLY A 118 4.24 12.78 -5.09
CA GLY A 118 5.41 13.42 -4.50
C GLY A 118 5.79 12.96 -3.08
N ALA A 119 4.96 12.14 -2.42
CA ALA A 119 5.21 11.66 -1.05
C ALA A 119 4.71 10.22 -0.85
N THR A 120 5.38 9.26 -1.50
CA THR A 120 5.03 7.84 -1.43
C THR A 120 5.99 7.09 -0.54
N GLY A 121 5.48 6.56 0.57
CA GLY A 121 6.19 5.60 1.44
C GLY A 121 6.21 4.21 0.81
N ARG A 122 7.27 3.44 1.09
CA ARG A 122 7.43 2.07 0.62
C ARG A 122 7.68 1.13 1.79
N PRO A 123 6.99 -0.01 1.86
CA PRO A 123 7.17 -0.95 2.96
C PRO A 123 8.61 -1.47 3.07
N GLU A 124 9.34 -1.64 1.97
CA GLU A 124 10.74 -2.08 1.98
C GLU A 124 11.65 -1.08 2.70
N GLU A 125 11.36 0.23 2.58
CA GLU A 125 12.11 1.27 3.29
C GLU A 125 11.83 1.24 4.80
N ILE A 126 10.60 0.89 5.20
CA ILE A 126 10.25 0.69 6.61
C ILE A 126 10.99 -0.51 7.18
N ILE A 127 10.96 -1.65 6.49
CA ILE A 127 11.63 -2.88 6.88
C ILE A 127 13.14 -2.62 7.06
N ALA A 128 13.77 -1.98 6.07
CA ALA A 128 15.18 -1.60 6.14
C ALA A 128 15.47 -0.59 7.25
N ALA A 129 14.55 0.35 7.53
CA ALA A 129 14.68 1.30 8.62
C ALA A 129 14.58 0.65 9.99
N LEU A 130 13.77 -0.40 10.13
CA LEU A 130 13.71 -1.24 11.31
C LEU A 130 14.96 -2.13 11.47
N GLY A 131 15.86 -2.18 10.46
CA GLY A 131 17.08 -2.96 10.48
C GLY A 131 16.91 -4.42 10.09
N TYR A 132 15.84 -4.75 9.36
CA TYR A 132 15.60 -6.09 8.81
C TYR A 132 15.81 -6.10 7.30
N SER A 133 16.00 -7.32 6.74
CA SER A 133 16.08 -7.51 5.30
C SER A 133 14.68 -7.61 4.69
N PRO A 134 14.34 -6.81 3.67
CA PRO A 134 13.09 -6.97 2.94
C PRO A 134 12.91 -8.39 2.32
N GLU A 135 14.01 -9.05 1.97
CA GLU A 135 14.01 -10.41 1.39
C GLU A 135 13.53 -11.47 2.39
N SER A 136 13.71 -11.21 3.69
CA SER A 136 13.24 -12.08 4.79
C SER A 136 11.87 -11.66 5.32
N THR A 137 11.06 -11.01 4.50
CA THR A 137 9.72 -10.57 4.88
C THR A 137 8.69 -10.93 3.82
N ARG A 138 7.44 -11.02 4.25
CA ARG A 138 6.28 -11.09 3.37
C ARG A 138 5.46 -9.81 3.55
N VAL A 139 5.33 -9.06 2.48
CA VAL A 139 4.54 -7.82 2.46
C VAL A 139 3.22 -8.08 1.73
N HIS A 140 2.12 -7.65 2.34
CA HIS A 140 0.80 -7.70 1.72
C HIS A 140 0.13 -6.33 1.83
N ARG A 141 -0.39 -5.79 0.71
CA ARG A 141 -1.20 -4.57 0.77
C ARG A 141 -2.63 -4.94 1.13
N GLU A 142 -3.06 -4.49 2.30
CA GLU A 142 -4.39 -4.74 2.83
C GLU A 142 -5.43 -3.87 2.14
N ARG A 143 -5.13 -2.58 1.95
CA ARG A 143 -6.06 -1.64 1.32
C ARG A 143 -5.39 -0.36 0.82
N LEU A 144 -6.09 0.33 -0.07
CA LEU A 144 -5.86 1.73 -0.43
C LEU A 144 -6.81 2.62 0.38
N ILE A 145 -6.31 3.77 0.82
CA ILE A 145 -7.07 4.79 1.54
C ILE A 145 -7.21 5.99 0.61
N PHE A 146 -8.45 6.40 0.38
CA PHE A 146 -8.78 7.49 -0.53
C PHE A 146 -9.11 8.76 0.23
N LYS A 147 -8.83 9.91 -0.37
CA LYS A 147 -9.36 11.18 0.11
C LYS A 147 -10.88 11.11 0.11
N LEU A 148 -11.48 11.52 1.22
CA LEU A 148 -12.94 11.72 1.27
C LEU A 148 -13.28 12.84 0.29
N THR A 149 -13.73 12.48 -0.91
CA THR A 149 -14.39 13.44 -1.80
C THR A 149 -15.78 13.67 -1.24
N VAL A 150 -15.95 14.70 -0.41
CA VAL A 150 -17.30 15.18 -0.09
C VAL A 150 -17.85 15.74 -1.40
N PRO A 151 -18.94 15.16 -1.98
CA PRO A 151 -19.56 15.78 -3.13
C PRO A 151 -19.96 17.19 -2.73
N ALA A 152 -19.52 18.18 -3.50
CA ALA A 152 -20.00 19.54 -3.31
C ALA A 152 -21.53 19.49 -3.39
N ALA A 153 -22.20 19.86 -2.28
CA ALA A 153 -23.63 20.00 -2.25
C ALA A 153 -23.99 21.05 -3.30
N GLY A 154 -24.59 20.56 -4.42
CA GLY A 154 -25.20 21.42 -5.43
C GLY A 154 -26.59 21.86 -5.02
#